data_5ad94cb97807d5f6fa379484c6320323
#
_entry.id   5ad94cb97807d5f6fa379484c6320323
#
_cell.length_a   1.000
_cell.length_b   1.000
_cell.length_c   1.000
_cell.angle_alpha   90.00
_cell.angle_beta   90.00
_cell.angle_gamma   90.00
#
_symmetry.space_group_name_H-M   'P 1'
#
loop_
_entity.id
_entity.type
_entity.pdbx_description
1 polymer ?
#
loop_
_entity_poly.entity_id
_entity_poly.type
_entity_poly.pdbx_seq_one_letter_code
_entity_poly.pdbx_strand_id
1 'polypeptide(L)'
;MNSNEPQEQNKESLKKEILEFGFEEEKVDLTMKLSSDKEEICNLIVRMLEEPEFYIQMKSNTQINNNVNNNNALFSNFSNILQKLVNHEEYKMVIVVRSDLKMSIGKTAAQVAHAALGAYQKSMNKNSMLVNNWQNFSGQAKIVLQVNSEKELMDIEDKAKNAGIVTCIIHDAGRTEVAPNTATCCAIGPDLVQNIDKITGSLKLL
;
A
#
# COMPACT_ATOMS: atom_id res chain seq x y z
N MET A 1 3.31 44.10 18.06
CA MET A 1 1.92 43.59 18.01
C MET A 1 2.02 42.19 17.38
N ASN A 2 1.70 41.18 18.19
CA ASN A 2 2.02 39.78 17.93
C ASN A 2 1.16 39.19 16.79
N SER A 3 1.81 38.77 15.73
CA SER A 3 1.18 38.09 14.56
C SER A 3 0.94 36.58 14.77
N ASN A 4 1.08 36.05 15.99
CA ASN A 4 1.01 34.60 16.28
C ASN A 4 -0.33 34.14 16.88
N GLU A 5 -1.24 35.02 17.27
CA GLU A 5 -2.52 34.63 17.92
C GLU A 5 -3.51 33.84 17.00
N PRO A 6 -3.66 34.11 15.69
CA PRO A 6 -4.61 33.36 14.88
C PRO A 6 -4.19 31.91 14.60
N GLN A 7 -2.89 31.60 14.57
CA GLN A 7 -2.39 30.26 14.28
C GLN A 7 -2.47 29.32 15.49
N GLU A 8 -2.31 29.85 16.70
CA GLU A 8 -2.41 29.08 17.95
C GLU A 8 -3.87 28.71 18.25
N GLN A 9 -4.82 29.65 18.04
CA GLN A 9 -6.24 29.38 18.20
C GLN A 9 -6.76 28.32 17.21
N ASN A 10 -6.24 28.29 15.99
CA ASN A 10 -6.61 27.30 14.98
C ASN A 10 -6.09 25.89 15.36
N LYS A 11 -4.88 25.81 15.93
CA LYS A 11 -4.31 24.53 16.42
C LYS A 11 -5.08 23.95 17.59
N GLU A 12 -5.50 24.79 18.54
CA GLU A 12 -6.23 24.35 19.73
C GLU A 12 -7.65 23.87 19.37
N SER A 13 -8.30 24.55 18.42
CA SER A 13 -9.57 24.11 17.85
C SER A 13 -9.46 22.76 17.14
N LEU A 14 -8.41 22.58 16.34
CA LEU A 14 -8.14 21.33 15.63
C LEU A 14 -7.84 20.18 16.62
N LYS A 15 -7.04 20.45 17.66
CA LYS A 15 -6.77 19.46 18.72
C LYS A 15 -8.06 18.97 19.36
N LYS A 16 -8.93 19.90 19.75
CA LYS A 16 -10.21 19.56 20.39
C LYS A 16 -11.09 18.71 19.48
N GLU A 17 -11.18 19.07 18.20
CA GLU A 17 -11.94 18.31 17.22
C GLU A 17 -11.41 16.88 17.05
N ILE A 18 -10.09 16.69 17.03
CA ILE A 18 -9.46 15.37 16.89
C ILE A 18 -9.68 14.53 18.17
N LEU A 19 -9.61 15.14 19.35
CA LEU A 19 -9.89 14.45 20.61
C LEU A 19 -11.34 13.97 20.73
N GLU A 20 -12.31 14.64 20.07
CA GLU A 20 -13.72 14.20 20.01
C GLU A 20 -13.89 12.85 19.30
N PHE A 21 -12.93 12.41 18.46
CA PHE A 21 -12.90 11.07 17.89
C PHE A 21 -12.45 9.98 18.86
N GLY A 22 -12.07 10.33 20.10
CA GLY A 22 -11.67 9.40 21.15
C GLY A 22 -10.20 8.96 21.12
N PHE A 23 -9.35 9.67 20.40
CA PHE A 23 -7.91 9.41 20.41
C PHE A 23 -7.24 9.86 21.70
N GLU A 24 -6.18 9.17 22.13
CA GLU A 24 -5.37 9.53 23.27
C GLU A 24 -4.63 10.85 23.05
N GLU A 25 -4.75 11.77 24.03
CA GLU A 25 -4.18 13.13 23.95
C GLU A 25 -2.67 13.12 23.66
N GLU A 26 -1.92 12.19 24.24
CA GLU A 26 -0.47 12.05 24.00
C GLU A 26 -0.13 11.79 22.52
N LYS A 27 -0.94 10.96 21.85
CA LYS A 27 -0.76 10.66 20.42
C LYS A 27 -1.15 11.86 19.55
N VAL A 28 -2.22 12.56 19.92
CA VAL A 28 -2.65 13.79 19.23
C VAL A 28 -1.56 14.87 19.35
N ASP A 29 -1.04 15.12 20.55
CA ASP A 29 0.01 16.11 20.77
C ASP A 29 1.30 15.78 20.02
N LEU A 30 1.66 14.50 19.94
CA LEU A 30 2.82 14.06 19.18
C LEU A 30 2.65 14.32 17.69
N THR A 31 1.50 13.98 17.12
CA THR A 31 1.22 14.16 15.68
C THR A 31 1.04 15.63 15.31
N MET A 32 0.46 16.45 16.17
CA MET A 32 0.33 17.89 15.93
C MET A 32 1.65 18.68 15.97
N LYS A 33 2.72 18.09 16.49
CA LYS A 33 4.09 18.62 16.33
C LYS A 33 4.65 18.36 14.94
N LEU A 34 4.07 17.42 14.17
CA LEU A 34 4.56 16.93 12.90
C LEU A 34 3.75 17.49 11.73
N SER A 35 2.45 17.71 11.92
CA SER A 35 1.55 18.23 10.90
C SER A 35 0.56 19.22 11.48
N SER A 36 0.02 20.07 10.62
CA SER A 36 -1.11 20.96 10.90
C SER A 36 -2.35 20.56 10.08
N ASP A 37 -2.25 19.52 9.26
CA ASP A 37 -3.34 18.98 8.47
C ASP A 37 -4.09 17.89 9.25
N LYS A 38 -5.43 18.02 9.32
CA LYS A 38 -6.29 17.14 10.13
C LYS A 38 -6.26 15.70 9.64
N GLU A 39 -6.33 15.48 8.33
CA GLU A 39 -6.37 14.14 7.74
C GLU A 39 -5.04 13.42 7.95
N GLU A 40 -3.93 14.13 7.78
CA GLU A 40 -2.60 13.61 8.04
C GLU A 40 -2.39 13.25 9.51
N ILE A 41 -2.84 14.10 10.45
CA ILE A 41 -2.79 13.82 11.90
C ILE A 41 -3.58 12.56 12.23
N CYS A 42 -4.82 12.44 11.74
CA CYS A 42 -5.64 11.26 11.99
C CYS A 42 -4.99 9.97 11.44
N ASN A 43 -4.42 10.02 10.23
CA ASN A 43 -3.71 8.90 9.64
C ASN A 43 -2.47 8.48 10.44
N LEU A 44 -1.70 9.45 10.94
CA LEU A 44 -0.56 9.19 11.82
C LEU A 44 -0.99 8.54 13.15
N ILE A 45 -2.09 9.00 13.74
CA ILE A 45 -2.62 8.42 14.98
C ILE A 45 -3.10 6.99 14.75
N VAL A 46 -3.84 6.74 13.68
CA VAL A 46 -4.31 5.38 13.33
C VAL A 46 -3.10 4.45 13.16
N ARG A 47 -2.07 4.90 12.46
CA ARG A 47 -0.85 4.13 12.30
C ARG A 47 -0.13 3.85 13.62
N MET A 48 -0.10 4.80 14.56
CA MET A 48 0.46 4.58 15.90
C MET A 48 -0.33 3.56 16.74
N LEU A 49 -1.63 3.40 16.45
CA LEU A 49 -2.48 2.40 17.10
C LEU A 49 -2.26 1.01 16.51
N GLU A 50 -2.07 0.92 15.22
CA GLU A 50 -1.88 -0.34 14.49
C GLU A 50 -0.44 -0.87 14.58
N GLU A 51 0.54 0.04 14.67
CA GLU A 51 1.97 -0.27 14.74
C GLU A 51 2.59 0.30 16.03
N PRO A 52 2.55 -0.41 17.17
CA PRO A 52 3.11 0.09 18.43
C PRO A 52 4.59 0.46 18.34
N GLU A 53 5.36 -0.24 17.50
CA GLU A 53 6.78 0.06 17.26
C GLU A 53 6.97 1.43 16.58
N PHE A 54 6.06 1.81 15.68
CA PHE A 54 6.06 3.13 15.05
C PHE A 54 5.86 4.24 16.09
N TYR A 55 4.92 4.06 17.02
CA TYR A 55 4.71 4.99 18.14
C TYR A 55 5.94 5.14 19.03
N ILE A 56 6.59 4.03 19.40
CA ILE A 56 7.81 4.03 20.22
C ILE A 56 8.94 4.77 19.48
N GLN A 57 9.11 4.53 18.19
CA GLN A 57 10.12 5.18 17.37
C GLN A 57 9.86 6.69 17.24
N MET A 58 8.62 7.10 17.05
CA MET A 58 8.22 8.51 16.98
C MET A 58 8.44 9.24 18.31
N LYS A 59 8.09 8.61 19.43
CA LYS A 59 8.29 9.14 20.77
C LYS A 59 9.78 9.31 21.10
N SER A 60 10.61 8.33 20.79
CA SER A 60 12.07 8.41 21.00
C SER A 60 12.71 9.52 20.16
N ASN A 61 12.31 9.66 18.90
CA ASN A 61 12.83 10.70 18.00
C ASN A 61 12.44 12.12 18.47
N THR A 62 11.26 12.29 19.06
CA THR A 62 10.78 13.59 19.55
C THR A 62 11.44 13.98 20.87
N GLN A 63 11.83 13.02 21.72
CA GLN A 63 12.58 13.30 22.97
C GLN A 63 14.05 13.64 22.70
N ILE A 64 14.67 13.09 21.67
CA ILE A 64 16.05 13.38 21.28
C ILE A 64 16.19 14.83 20.76
N ASN A 65 15.16 15.38 20.10
CA ASN A 65 15.16 16.75 19.60
C ASN A 65 15.20 17.86 20.69
N ASN A 66 14.90 17.51 21.93
CA ASN A 66 14.99 18.47 23.05
C ASN A 66 16.41 18.63 23.63
N ASN A 67 17.39 17.86 23.17
CA ASN A 67 18.71 17.78 23.82
C ASN A 67 19.94 17.98 22.93
N VAL A 68 19.87 18.20 21.61
CA VAL A 68 21.09 18.29 20.78
C VAL A 68 20.99 19.28 19.61
N ASN A 69 21.93 20.23 19.59
CA ASN A 69 22.26 21.16 18.48
C ASN A 69 22.95 20.48 17.26
N ASN A 70 22.55 19.28 16.86
CA ASN A 70 23.11 18.60 15.67
C ASN A 70 21.99 18.18 14.70
N ASN A 71 21.27 19.19 14.18
CA ASN A 71 19.95 19.01 13.59
C ASN A 71 19.89 18.60 12.11
N ASN A 72 20.99 18.54 11.35
CA ASN A 72 20.87 18.41 9.89
C ASN A 72 20.65 16.97 9.38
N ALA A 73 21.21 15.96 10.04
CA ALA A 73 21.06 14.57 9.57
C ALA A 73 19.76 13.90 10.03
N LEU A 74 19.30 14.20 11.25
CA LEU A 74 18.04 13.70 11.78
C LEU A 74 16.84 14.37 11.11
N PHE A 75 16.95 15.69 10.84
CA PHE A 75 15.91 16.45 10.14
C PHE A 75 15.78 16.01 8.67
N SER A 76 16.89 15.67 8.01
CA SER A 76 16.85 15.14 6.65
C SER A 76 16.25 13.74 6.58
N ASN A 77 16.54 12.86 7.54
CA ASN A 77 15.92 11.53 7.62
C ASN A 77 14.43 11.64 7.97
N PHE A 78 14.06 12.54 8.86
CA PHE A 78 12.67 12.81 9.23
C PHE A 78 11.89 13.46 8.08
N SER A 79 12.47 14.44 7.40
CA SER A 79 11.92 15.05 6.19
C SER A 79 11.74 14.01 5.07
N ASN A 80 12.67 13.07 4.91
CA ASN A 80 12.56 11.97 3.95
C ASN A 80 11.45 10.97 4.33
N ILE A 81 11.23 10.73 5.62
CA ILE A 81 10.12 9.90 6.11
C ILE A 81 8.79 10.63 5.90
N LEU A 82 8.69 11.92 6.24
CA LEU A 82 7.51 12.73 5.96
C LEU A 82 7.24 12.85 4.46
N GLN A 83 8.27 13.05 3.64
CA GLN A 83 8.13 13.15 2.20
C GLN A 83 7.70 11.82 1.55
N LYS A 84 8.05 10.68 2.16
CA LYS A 84 7.51 9.36 1.80
C LYS A 84 6.07 9.16 2.26
N LEU A 85 5.66 9.80 3.35
CA LEU A 85 4.29 9.75 3.88
C LEU A 85 3.35 10.71 3.12
N VAL A 86 3.85 11.88 2.71
CA VAL A 86 3.11 12.91 1.95
C VAL A 86 3.06 12.57 0.45
N ASN A 87 4.06 11.92 -0.10
CA ASN A 87 3.94 11.30 -1.39
C ASN A 87 3.08 10.04 -1.21
N HIS A 88 1.79 10.15 -1.43
CA HIS A 88 0.87 9.02 -1.54
C HIS A 88 1.40 8.07 -2.61
N GLU A 89 2.32 7.19 -2.22
CA GLU A 89 2.76 6.10 -3.08
C GLU A 89 1.55 5.18 -3.22
N GLU A 90 0.91 5.26 -4.38
CA GLU A 90 -0.21 4.39 -4.69
C GLU A 90 0.27 2.97 -4.95
N TYR A 91 -0.42 2.01 -4.37
CA TYR A 91 -0.16 0.59 -4.53
C TYR A 91 -1.33 -0.07 -5.25
N LYS A 92 -1.03 -1.05 -6.08
CA LYS A 92 -2.05 -1.87 -6.73
C LYS A 92 -1.60 -3.31 -6.92
N MET A 93 -2.57 -4.16 -7.14
CA MET A 93 -2.39 -5.53 -7.62
C MET A 93 -2.98 -5.63 -9.04
N VAL A 94 -2.29 -6.28 -9.94
CA VAL A 94 -2.79 -6.59 -11.28
C VAL A 94 -2.98 -8.09 -11.41
N ILE A 95 -4.10 -8.52 -11.97
CA ILE A 95 -4.36 -9.92 -12.31
C ILE A 95 -4.44 -10.02 -13.82
N VAL A 96 -3.51 -10.75 -14.42
CA VAL A 96 -3.46 -10.99 -15.87
C VAL A 96 -4.12 -12.32 -16.17
N VAL A 97 -5.15 -12.32 -17.02
CA VAL A 97 -5.98 -13.46 -17.36
C VAL A 97 -5.78 -13.86 -18.81
N ARG A 98 -5.78 -15.15 -19.11
CA ARG A 98 -5.73 -15.71 -20.48
C ARG A 98 -7.11 -15.64 -21.14
N SER A 99 -7.27 -14.72 -22.08
CA SER A 99 -8.53 -14.54 -22.84
C SER A 99 -8.74 -15.61 -23.92
N ASP A 100 -7.66 -16.25 -24.39
CA ASP A 100 -7.73 -17.35 -25.36
C ASP A 100 -8.46 -18.58 -24.83
N LEU A 101 -8.50 -18.77 -23.52
CA LEU A 101 -9.22 -19.88 -22.86
C LEU A 101 -10.74 -19.75 -22.93
N LYS A 102 -11.26 -18.53 -23.20
CA LYS A 102 -12.70 -18.21 -23.27
C LYS A 102 -13.51 -18.74 -22.09
N MET A 103 -12.93 -18.64 -20.88
CA MET A 103 -13.58 -19.05 -19.64
C MET A 103 -14.85 -18.24 -19.42
N SER A 104 -15.88 -18.88 -18.87
CA SER A 104 -17.10 -18.18 -18.44
C SER A 104 -16.79 -17.08 -17.41
N ILE A 105 -17.69 -16.12 -17.26
CA ILE A 105 -17.55 -15.03 -16.28
C ILE A 105 -17.33 -15.58 -14.88
N GLY A 106 -18.11 -16.60 -14.49
CA GLY A 106 -18.00 -17.23 -13.16
C GLY A 106 -16.64 -17.90 -12.96
N LYS A 107 -16.15 -18.63 -13.97
CA LYS A 107 -14.83 -19.29 -13.93
C LYS A 107 -13.73 -18.25 -13.85
N THR A 108 -13.79 -17.21 -14.67
CA THR A 108 -12.83 -16.09 -14.65
C THR A 108 -12.78 -15.43 -13.29
N ALA A 109 -13.94 -15.10 -12.71
CA ALA A 109 -14.01 -14.48 -11.38
C ALA A 109 -13.37 -15.37 -10.29
N ALA A 110 -13.63 -16.69 -10.33
CA ALA A 110 -13.03 -17.62 -9.38
C ALA A 110 -11.51 -17.70 -9.52
N GLN A 111 -10.98 -17.74 -10.74
CA GLN A 111 -9.53 -17.78 -10.99
C GLN A 111 -8.85 -16.48 -10.54
N VAL A 112 -9.46 -15.32 -10.81
CA VAL A 112 -8.99 -14.01 -10.36
C VAL A 112 -8.97 -13.95 -8.82
N ALA A 113 -10.01 -14.44 -8.15
CA ALA A 113 -10.06 -14.50 -6.69
C ALA A 113 -8.95 -15.39 -6.09
N HIS A 114 -8.71 -16.57 -6.68
CA HIS A 114 -7.63 -17.45 -6.27
C HIS A 114 -6.25 -16.79 -6.42
N ALA A 115 -6.01 -16.13 -7.57
CA ALA A 115 -4.76 -15.43 -7.82
C ALA A 115 -4.53 -14.29 -6.85
N ALA A 116 -5.54 -13.46 -6.61
CA ALA A 116 -5.47 -12.34 -5.70
C ALA A 116 -5.18 -12.79 -4.26
N LEU A 117 -5.89 -13.82 -3.78
CA LEU A 117 -5.67 -14.36 -2.43
C LEU A 117 -4.27 -14.97 -2.30
N GLY A 118 -3.82 -15.76 -3.29
CA GLY A 118 -2.49 -16.36 -3.27
C GLY A 118 -1.37 -15.31 -3.30
N ALA A 119 -1.52 -14.26 -4.10
CA ALA A 119 -0.55 -13.16 -4.14
C ALA A 119 -0.53 -12.38 -2.80
N TYR A 120 -1.69 -12.11 -2.21
CA TYR A 120 -1.80 -11.48 -0.89
C TYR A 120 -1.04 -12.27 0.17
N GLN A 121 -1.28 -13.59 0.27
CA GLN A 121 -0.62 -14.46 1.25
C GLN A 121 0.91 -14.48 1.07
N LYS A 122 1.38 -14.57 -0.18
CA LYS A 122 2.82 -14.53 -0.48
C LYS A 122 3.43 -13.17 -0.13
N SER A 123 2.72 -12.09 -0.42
CA SER A 123 3.18 -10.72 -0.15
C SER A 123 3.24 -10.43 1.35
N MET A 124 2.27 -10.89 2.13
CA MET A 124 2.29 -10.79 3.59
C MET A 124 3.54 -11.43 4.20
N ASN A 125 3.93 -12.60 3.70
CA ASN A 125 5.13 -13.29 4.17
C ASN A 125 6.43 -12.61 3.73
N LYS A 126 6.43 -11.90 2.60
CA LYS A 126 7.63 -11.26 2.04
C LYS A 126 7.83 -9.83 2.53
N ASN A 127 6.77 -9.03 2.58
CA ASN A 127 6.78 -7.62 2.97
C ASN A 127 5.38 -7.19 3.45
N SER A 128 5.12 -7.38 4.73
CA SER A 128 3.82 -7.02 5.34
C SER A 128 3.54 -5.52 5.29
N MET A 129 4.57 -4.67 5.38
CA MET A 129 4.40 -3.22 5.34
C MET A 129 3.86 -2.74 3.99
N LEU A 130 4.34 -3.31 2.88
CA LEU A 130 3.81 -3.02 1.54
C LEU A 130 2.33 -3.43 1.42
N VAL A 131 1.98 -4.59 1.97
CA VAL A 131 0.59 -5.07 1.97
C VAL A 131 -0.30 -4.18 2.82
N ASN A 132 0.17 -3.75 3.99
CA ASN A 132 -0.57 -2.81 4.86
C ASN A 132 -0.82 -1.48 4.14
N ASN A 133 0.18 -0.93 3.44
CA ASN A 133 0.00 0.30 2.66
C ASN A 133 -1.04 0.11 1.55
N TRP A 134 -0.99 -1.00 0.82
CA TRP A 134 -1.99 -1.31 -0.20
C TRP A 134 -3.41 -1.48 0.39
N GLN A 135 -3.53 -2.10 1.58
CA GLN A 135 -4.82 -2.29 2.24
C GLN A 135 -5.41 -0.99 2.79
N ASN A 136 -4.60 -0.21 3.48
CA ASN A 136 -5.08 0.90 4.30
C ASN A 136 -5.09 2.23 3.54
N PHE A 137 -4.17 2.43 2.58
CA PHE A 137 -4.02 3.71 1.89
C PHE A 137 -4.34 3.67 0.39
N SER A 138 -4.40 2.49 -0.23
CA SER A 138 -4.70 2.34 -1.66
C SER A 138 -6.01 1.57 -1.93
N GLY A 139 -6.88 1.45 -0.92
CA GLY A 139 -8.20 0.82 -1.05
C GLY A 139 -8.16 -0.60 -1.61
N GLN A 140 -7.04 -1.32 -1.44
CA GLN A 140 -6.83 -2.66 -2.01
C GLN A 140 -7.05 -2.70 -3.54
N ALA A 141 -6.59 -1.68 -4.25
CA ALA A 141 -6.80 -1.52 -5.70
C ALA A 141 -6.38 -2.77 -6.47
N LYS A 142 -7.28 -3.29 -7.31
CA LYS A 142 -7.06 -4.45 -8.18
C LYS A 142 -7.52 -4.13 -9.58
N ILE A 143 -6.70 -4.49 -10.59
CA ILE A 143 -7.00 -4.30 -11.99
C ILE A 143 -6.86 -5.64 -12.70
N VAL A 144 -7.84 -5.99 -13.52
CA VAL A 144 -7.81 -7.24 -14.29
C VAL A 144 -7.51 -6.93 -15.75
N LEU A 145 -6.41 -7.49 -16.22
CA LEU A 145 -5.90 -7.33 -17.59
C LEU A 145 -5.92 -8.68 -18.33
N GLN A 146 -5.72 -8.66 -19.65
CA GLN A 146 -5.72 -9.87 -20.46
C GLN A 146 -4.47 -10.04 -21.30
N VAL A 147 -4.17 -11.31 -21.58
CA VAL A 147 -3.22 -11.79 -22.58
C VAL A 147 -3.86 -12.89 -23.42
N ASN A 148 -3.31 -13.17 -24.62
CA ASN A 148 -3.93 -14.07 -25.58
C ASN A 148 -3.24 -15.45 -25.67
N SER A 149 -2.27 -15.72 -24.81
CA SER A 149 -1.56 -17.00 -24.80
C SER A 149 -0.90 -17.29 -23.47
N GLU A 150 -0.59 -18.56 -23.22
CA GLU A 150 0.20 -18.99 -22.07
C GLU A 150 1.60 -18.39 -22.08
N LYS A 151 2.22 -18.32 -23.25
CA LYS A 151 3.55 -17.73 -23.39
C LYS A 151 3.57 -16.29 -22.93
N GLU A 152 2.60 -15.47 -23.36
CA GLU A 152 2.49 -14.08 -22.90
C GLU A 152 2.31 -13.99 -21.38
N LEU A 153 1.49 -14.88 -20.80
CA LEU A 153 1.28 -14.93 -19.34
C LEU A 153 2.59 -15.23 -18.60
N MET A 154 3.35 -16.22 -19.06
CA MET A 154 4.63 -16.61 -18.45
C MET A 154 5.69 -15.52 -18.63
N ASP A 155 5.76 -14.88 -19.81
CA ASP A 155 6.68 -13.77 -20.07
C ASP A 155 6.43 -12.58 -19.10
N ILE A 156 5.17 -12.29 -18.79
CA ILE A 156 4.79 -11.25 -17.82
C ILE A 156 5.15 -11.68 -16.38
N GLU A 157 4.89 -12.93 -16.01
CA GLU A 157 5.29 -13.46 -14.70
C GLU A 157 6.80 -13.37 -14.50
N ASP A 158 7.59 -13.77 -15.49
CA ASP A 158 9.05 -13.72 -15.43
C ASP A 158 9.58 -12.29 -15.30
N LYS A 159 9.01 -11.34 -16.05
CA LYS A 159 9.36 -9.91 -15.88
C LYS A 159 9.08 -9.42 -14.46
N ALA A 160 7.93 -9.80 -13.89
CA ALA A 160 7.58 -9.40 -12.51
C ALA A 160 8.52 -10.03 -11.47
N LYS A 161 8.86 -11.32 -11.62
CA LYS A 161 9.83 -12.00 -10.75
C LYS A 161 11.21 -11.35 -10.82
N ASN A 162 11.68 -11.04 -12.02
CA ASN A 162 12.98 -10.39 -12.23
C ASN A 162 13.02 -8.97 -11.67
N ALA A 163 11.87 -8.28 -11.60
CA ALA A 163 11.73 -7.00 -10.91
C ALA A 163 11.55 -7.14 -9.39
N GLY A 164 11.60 -8.35 -8.84
CA GLY A 164 11.43 -8.61 -7.41
C GLY A 164 10.00 -8.51 -6.91
N ILE A 165 9.01 -8.38 -7.80
CA ILE A 165 7.60 -8.28 -7.43
C ILE A 165 7.02 -9.68 -7.16
N VAL A 166 6.14 -9.77 -6.18
CA VAL A 166 5.45 -11.04 -5.87
C VAL A 166 4.52 -11.42 -7.01
N THR A 167 4.52 -12.70 -7.38
CA THR A 167 3.61 -13.27 -8.38
C THR A 167 2.89 -14.49 -7.83
N CYS A 168 1.67 -14.69 -8.33
CA CYS A 168 0.90 -15.89 -8.05
C CYS A 168 0.19 -16.37 -9.32
N ILE A 169 0.77 -17.37 -9.98
CA ILE A 169 0.15 -18.05 -11.11
C ILE A 169 -0.82 -19.11 -10.61
N ILE A 170 -1.96 -19.24 -11.28
CA ILE A 170 -2.99 -20.23 -10.98
C ILE A 170 -3.04 -21.27 -12.09
N HIS A 171 -2.84 -22.53 -11.69
CA HIS A 171 -3.06 -23.69 -12.54
C HIS A 171 -4.40 -24.34 -12.16
N ASP A 172 -5.29 -24.49 -13.12
CA ASP A 172 -6.62 -25.05 -12.88
C ASP A 172 -6.57 -26.57 -12.61
N ALA A 173 -7.41 -27.05 -11.73
CA ALA A 173 -7.51 -28.47 -11.42
C ALA A 173 -8.23 -29.31 -12.51
N GLY A 174 -8.77 -28.67 -13.56
CA GLY A 174 -9.44 -29.32 -14.66
C GLY A 174 -10.83 -29.89 -14.34
N ARG A 175 -11.52 -29.28 -13.36
CA ARG A 175 -12.83 -29.82 -12.92
C ARG A 175 -14.01 -29.24 -13.70
N THR A 176 -13.81 -28.22 -14.53
CA THR A 176 -14.91 -27.49 -15.17
C THR A 176 -14.64 -27.23 -16.67
N GLU A 177 -14.04 -26.09 -17.01
CA GLU A 177 -14.02 -25.57 -18.39
C GLU A 177 -12.68 -25.70 -19.10
N VAL A 178 -11.59 -25.92 -18.40
CA VAL A 178 -10.24 -25.99 -18.96
C VAL A 178 -9.55 -27.28 -18.54
N ALA A 179 -8.54 -27.71 -19.31
CA ALA A 179 -7.79 -28.92 -19.02
C ALA A 179 -7.05 -28.84 -17.67
N PRO A 180 -6.82 -29.96 -16.99
CA PRO A 180 -6.02 -29.99 -15.76
C PRO A 180 -4.65 -29.34 -15.97
N ASN A 181 -4.16 -28.65 -14.97
CA ASN A 181 -2.87 -27.97 -14.94
C ASN A 181 -2.71 -26.82 -15.96
N THR A 182 -3.81 -26.33 -16.54
CA THR A 182 -3.77 -25.15 -17.41
C THR A 182 -3.48 -23.90 -16.60
N ALA A 183 -2.44 -23.14 -16.95
CA ALA A 183 -2.19 -21.82 -16.41
C ALA A 183 -3.27 -20.84 -16.90
N THR A 184 -4.11 -20.31 -16.00
CA THR A 184 -5.29 -19.51 -16.36
C THR A 184 -5.09 -18.02 -16.14
N CYS A 185 -4.44 -17.63 -15.07
CA CYS A 185 -4.13 -16.25 -14.74
C CYS A 185 -2.94 -16.14 -13.78
N CYS A 186 -2.39 -14.94 -13.68
CA CYS A 186 -1.30 -14.60 -12.77
C CYS A 186 -1.60 -13.28 -12.07
N ALA A 187 -1.57 -13.25 -10.74
CA ALA A 187 -1.55 -12.01 -9.99
C ALA A 187 -0.12 -11.50 -9.79
N ILE A 188 0.06 -10.18 -9.87
CA ILE A 188 1.31 -9.45 -9.77
C ILE A 188 1.13 -8.36 -8.70
N GLY A 189 1.96 -8.37 -7.68
CA GLY A 189 1.87 -7.47 -6.54
C GLY A 189 1.10 -8.04 -5.35
N PRO A 190 0.62 -7.16 -4.41
CA PRO A 190 0.63 -5.69 -4.53
C PRO A 190 2.05 -5.11 -4.55
N ASP A 191 2.20 -3.98 -5.26
CA ASP A 191 3.43 -3.20 -5.33
C ASP A 191 3.09 -1.76 -5.75
N LEU A 192 4.07 -0.86 -5.73
CA LEU A 192 3.93 0.50 -6.23
C LEU A 192 3.36 0.52 -7.65
N VAL A 193 2.39 1.42 -7.89
CA VAL A 193 1.76 1.59 -9.21
C VAL A 193 2.81 1.71 -10.31
N GLN A 194 3.82 2.54 -10.11
CA GLN A 194 4.89 2.75 -11.09
C GLN A 194 5.72 1.49 -11.41
N ASN A 195 5.90 0.58 -10.45
CA ASN A 195 6.62 -0.69 -10.67
C ASN A 195 5.75 -1.68 -11.44
N ILE A 196 4.49 -1.78 -11.07
CA ILE A 196 3.49 -2.62 -11.76
C ILE A 196 3.31 -2.16 -13.21
N ASP A 197 3.21 -0.85 -13.45
CA ASP A 197 2.98 -0.30 -14.80
C ASP A 197 4.14 -0.51 -15.77
N LYS A 198 5.37 -0.56 -15.30
CA LYS A 198 6.52 -0.93 -16.15
C LYS A 198 6.36 -2.31 -16.79
N ILE A 199 5.60 -3.20 -16.14
CA ILE A 199 5.42 -4.58 -16.58
C ILE A 199 4.08 -4.76 -17.31
N THR A 200 3.02 -4.15 -16.81
CA THR A 200 1.64 -4.42 -17.22
C THR A 200 0.96 -3.28 -17.96
N GLY A 201 1.58 -2.09 -18.03
CA GLY A 201 0.97 -0.86 -18.55
C GLY A 201 0.61 -0.91 -20.03
N SER A 202 1.17 -1.85 -20.82
CA SER A 202 0.82 -2.05 -22.22
C SER A 202 -0.33 -3.03 -22.46
N LEU A 203 -0.78 -3.73 -21.41
CA LEU A 203 -1.85 -4.73 -21.51
C LEU A 203 -3.23 -4.05 -21.52
N LYS A 204 -4.20 -4.73 -22.13
CA LYS A 204 -5.58 -4.27 -22.20
C LYS A 204 -6.39 -4.78 -21.00
N LEU A 205 -7.41 -4.02 -20.61
CA LEU A 205 -8.42 -4.50 -19.67
C LEU A 205 -9.10 -5.78 -20.22
N LEU A 206 -9.48 -6.66 -19.29
CA LEU A 206 -10.25 -7.86 -19.61
C LEU A 206 -11.68 -7.54 -19.97
#